data_c58234a4a1efca3041f1b5dc4c4f3440
#
_entry.id   c58234a4a1efca3041f1b5dc4c4f3440
#
_cell.length_a   1.000
_cell.length_b   1.000
_cell.length_c   1.000
_cell.angle_alpha   90.00
_cell.angle_beta   90.00
_cell.angle_gamma   90.00
#
_symmetry.space_group_name_H-M   'P 1'
#
loop_
_entity.id
_entity.type
_entity.pdbx_description
1 polymer ?
#
loop_
_entity_poly.entity_id
_entity_poly.type
_entity_poly.pdbx_seq_one_letter_code
_entity_poly.pdbx_strand_id
1 'polypeptide(L)'
;MKDLTNKKILFIICGGVAAYKSLEVIRLFKKSNAEIKTILTKSANKFVTPLSIASLSQGKVYEELFSVENETEMDHIALSRWADVIIVAPTTANTISKLSQGSSEDLASTVILASNKQIFLAPAMNVRMWEH
;
A
#
# COMPACT_ATOMS: atom_id res chain seq x y z
N MET A 1 11.37 -4.59 -19.06
CA MET A 1 10.39 -3.74 -18.34
C MET A 1 10.78 -2.27 -18.52
N LYS A 2 9.79 -1.41 -18.60
CA LYS A 2 10.02 0.04 -18.78
C LYS A 2 10.77 0.61 -17.58
N ASP A 3 11.67 1.57 -17.81
CA ASP A 3 12.39 2.27 -16.76
C ASP A 3 11.43 3.19 -15.98
N LEU A 4 11.43 3.05 -14.65
CA LEU A 4 10.60 3.83 -13.75
C LEU A 4 11.45 4.79 -12.87
N THR A 5 12.62 5.16 -13.34
CA THR A 5 13.48 6.12 -12.63
C THR A 5 12.70 7.41 -12.33
N ASN A 6 12.82 7.90 -11.10
CA ASN A 6 12.13 9.09 -10.59
C ASN A 6 10.61 8.93 -10.45
N LYS A 7 10.08 7.71 -10.61
CA LYS A 7 8.67 7.43 -10.29
C LYS A 7 8.52 6.99 -8.85
N LYS A 8 7.54 7.57 -8.16
CA LYS A 8 7.28 7.35 -6.73
C LYS A 8 5.99 6.57 -6.57
N ILE A 9 6.12 5.35 -6.09
CA ILE A 9 4.99 4.45 -5.89
C ILE A 9 4.71 4.31 -4.41
N LEU A 10 3.50 4.64 -4.00
CA LEU A 10 3.00 4.27 -2.69
C LEU A 10 2.29 2.93 -2.83
N PHE A 11 2.87 1.91 -2.23
CA PHE A 11 2.40 0.53 -2.35
C PHE A 11 1.69 0.12 -1.06
N ILE A 12 0.40 -0.21 -1.16
CA ILE A 12 -0.42 -0.58 -0.01
C ILE A 12 -0.69 -2.08 -0.08
N ILE A 13 -0.37 -2.79 1.00
CA ILE A 13 -0.56 -4.24 1.11
C ILE A 13 -1.63 -4.52 2.14
N CYS A 14 -2.73 -5.14 1.70
CA CYS A 14 -3.82 -5.57 2.56
C CYS A 14 -3.65 -7.03 3.00
N GLY A 15 -4.35 -7.42 4.07
CA GLY A 15 -4.24 -8.75 4.66
C GLY A 15 -4.97 -9.83 3.90
N GLY A 16 -4.23 -10.75 3.31
CA GLY A 16 -4.75 -11.91 2.62
C GLY A 16 -3.60 -12.79 2.15
N VAL A 17 -3.88 -14.04 1.80
CA VAL A 17 -2.83 -14.95 1.38
C VAL A 17 -2.06 -14.45 0.16
N ALA A 18 -2.72 -13.68 -0.72
CA ALA A 18 -2.07 -13.10 -1.90
C ALA A 18 -0.99 -12.07 -1.56
N ALA A 19 -0.89 -11.62 -0.30
CA ALA A 19 0.12 -10.65 0.12
C ALA A 19 1.56 -11.13 -0.15
N TYR A 20 1.82 -12.43 -0.15
CA TYR A 20 3.16 -12.94 -0.44
C TYR A 20 3.64 -12.57 -1.85
N LYS A 21 2.72 -12.45 -2.81
CA LYS A 21 3.05 -12.05 -4.19
C LYS A 21 3.43 -10.58 -4.28
N SER A 22 3.01 -9.76 -3.34
CA SER A 22 3.36 -8.34 -3.30
C SER A 22 4.86 -8.13 -3.14
N LEU A 23 5.54 -9.03 -2.46
CA LEU A 23 6.99 -8.98 -2.31
C LEU A 23 7.69 -9.08 -3.67
N GLU A 24 7.21 -9.95 -4.55
CA GLU A 24 7.76 -10.09 -5.90
C GLU A 24 7.45 -8.85 -6.76
N VAL A 25 6.25 -8.29 -6.63
CA VAL A 25 5.87 -7.06 -7.35
C VAL A 25 6.77 -5.89 -6.93
N ILE A 26 7.03 -5.75 -5.64
CA ILE A 26 7.95 -4.72 -5.11
C ILE A 26 9.34 -4.93 -5.72
N ARG A 27 9.83 -6.17 -5.73
CA ARG A 27 11.14 -6.50 -6.31
C ARG A 27 11.22 -6.08 -7.78
N LEU A 28 10.17 -6.35 -8.55
CA LEU A 28 10.11 -5.98 -9.97
C LEU A 28 10.10 -4.47 -10.17
N PHE A 29 9.34 -3.73 -9.37
CA PHE A 29 9.35 -2.26 -9.43
C PHE A 29 10.72 -1.68 -9.07
N LYS A 30 11.37 -2.23 -8.06
CA LYS A 30 12.73 -1.79 -7.68
C LYS A 30 13.73 -2.09 -8.79
N LYS A 31 13.61 -3.24 -9.44
CA LYS A 31 14.44 -3.60 -10.59
C LYS A 31 14.25 -2.62 -11.75
N SER A 32 13.10 -1.99 -11.84
CA SER A 32 12.80 -0.94 -12.83
C SER A 32 13.14 0.48 -12.33
N ASN A 33 13.83 0.59 -11.21
CA ASN A 33 14.32 1.82 -10.61
C ASN A 33 13.25 2.72 -9.97
N ALA A 34 12.08 2.20 -9.67
CA ALA A 34 11.06 2.96 -8.95
C ALA A 34 11.47 3.21 -7.50
N GLU A 35 11.04 4.33 -6.96
CA GLU A 35 11.11 4.62 -5.53
C GLU A 35 9.81 4.18 -4.88
N ILE A 36 9.91 3.37 -3.82
CA ILE A 36 8.74 2.76 -3.18
C ILE A 36 8.69 3.10 -1.71
N LYS A 37 7.52 3.57 -1.26
CA LYS A 37 7.13 3.57 0.16
C LYS A 37 5.93 2.66 0.30
N THR A 38 5.82 1.98 1.43
CA THR A 38 4.80 0.96 1.63
C THR A 38 3.95 1.27 2.85
N ILE A 39 2.64 1.09 2.71
CA ILE A 39 1.72 1.02 3.83
C ILE A 39 1.33 -0.44 4.01
N LEU A 40 1.53 -0.96 5.20
CA LEU A 40 1.15 -2.31 5.57
C LEU A 40 -0.06 -2.23 6.51
N THR A 41 -1.19 -2.80 6.10
CA THR A 41 -2.36 -2.81 6.97
C THR A 41 -2.14 -3.75 8.16
N LYS A 42 -2.92 -3.55 9.22
CA LYS A 42 -2.79 -4.34 10.44
C LYS A 42 -2.90 -5.85 10.16
N SER A 43 -3.88 -6.24 9.36
CA SER A 43 -4.07 -7.66 9.02
C SER A 43 -3.00 -8.20 8.09
N ALA A 44 -2.38 -7.35 7.27
CA ALA A 44 -1.30 -7.78 6.38
C ALA A 44 -0.07 -8.28 7.14
N ASN A 45 0.15 -7.80 8.37
CA ASN A 45 1.23 -8.29 9.24
C ASN A 45 1.15 -9.78 9.55
N LYS A 46 0.00 -10.40 9.35
CA LYS A 46 -0.17 -11.84 9.55
C LYS A 46 0.33 -12.66 8.35
N PHE A 47 0.62 -12.01 7.23
CA PHE A 47 1.01 -12.69 5.99
C PHE A 47 2.40 -12.30 5.52
N VAL A 48 2.81 -11.08 5.73
CA VAL A 48 4.14 -10.56 5.40
C VAL A 48 4.64 -9.69 6.55
N THR A 49 5.95 -9.47 6.60
CA THR A 49 6.55 -8.68 7.69
C THR A 49 7.01 -7.31 7.19
N PRO A 50 7.00 -6.28 8.07
CA PRO A 50 7.62 -5.00 7.72
C PRO A 50 9.08 -5.15 7.31
N LEU A 51 9.81 -6.05 7.95
CA LEU A 51 11.23 -6.29 7.65
C LEU A 51 11.43 -6.82 6.24
N SER A 52 10.63 -7.81 5.81
CA SER A 52 10.73 -8.36 4.46
C SER A 52 10.43 -7.31 3.39
N ILE A 53 9.43 -6.47 3.64
CA ILE A 53 9.04 -5.38 2.74
C ILE A 53 10.15 -4.33 2.68
N ALA A 54 10.64 -3.86 3.80
CA ALA A 54 11.70 -2.85 3.87
C ALA A 54 12.97 -3.33 3.17
N SER A 55 13.32 -4.61 3.34
CA SER A 55 14.51 -5.21 2.72
C SER A 55 14.41 -5.20 1.19
N LEU A 56 13.23 -5.48 0.65
CA LEU A 56 13.03 -5.53 -0.80
C LEU A 56 12.81 -4.15 -1.41
N SER A 57 12.04 -3.29 -0.76
CA SER A 57 11.70 -1.96 -1.26
C SER A 57 12.81 -0.96 -1.05
N GLN A 58 13.70 -1.20 -0.08
CA GLN A 58 14.72 -0.25 0.37
C GLN A 58 14.10 1.10 0.76
N GLY A 59 12.86 1.04 1.23
CA GLY A 59 12.08 2.20 1.60
C GLY A 59 11.37 1.99 2.92
N LYS A 60 10.80 3.08 3.44
CA LYS A 60 10.09 3.05 4.71
C LYS A 60 8.76 2.30 4.59
N VAL A 61 8.41 1.58 5.65
CA VAL A 61 7.12 0.90 5.81
C VAL A 61 6.32 1.60 6.90
N TYR A 62 5.12 1.99 6.57
CA TYR A 62 4.19 2.71 7.46
C TYR A 62 3.05 1.78 7.84
N GLU A 63 2.63 1.82 9.09
CA GLU A 63 1.60 0.91 9.60
C GLU A 63 0.45 1.63 10.28
N GLU A 64 0.71 2.65 11.07
CA GLU A 64 -0.26 3.30 11.94
C GLU A 64 -0.61 4.70 11.46
N LEU A 65 -1.90 5.05 11.57
CA LEU A 65 -2.39 6.38 11.25
C LEU A 65 -1.81 7.43 12.19
N PHE A 66 -1.81 7.14 13.50
CA PHE A 66 -1.27 8.02 14.52
C PHE A 66 0.00 7.40 15.10
N SER A 67 1.13 7.89 14.65
CA SER A 67 2.44 7.47 15.12
C SER A 67 3.30 8.72 15.30
N VAL A 68 3.88 8.89 16.47
CA VAL A 68 4.77 10.04 16.75
C VAL A 68 5.92 10.07 15.74
N GLU A 69 6.48 8.93 15.42
CA GLU A 69 7.55 8.81 14.44
C GLU A 69 7.11 9.25 13.05
N ASN A 70 5.95 8.77 12.59
CA ASN A 70 5.44 9.11 11.26
C ASN A 70 4.99 10.57 11.16
N GLU A 71 4.39 11.12 12.21
CA GLU A 71 3.97 12.54 12.23
C GLU A 71 5.16 13.49 12.16
N THR A 72 6.31 13.09 12.71
CA THR A 72 7.53 13.91 12.63
C THR A 72 8.28 13.78 11.30
N GLU A 73 8.10 12.66 10.60
CA GLU A 73 8.75 12.42 9.31
C GLU A 73 7.83 12.74 8.13
N MET A 74 6.72 12.01 8.03
CA MET A 74 5.81 12.13 6.91
C MET A 74 4.43 11.60 7.32
N ASP A 75 3.47 12.50 7.47
CA ASP A 75 2.10 12.15 7.82
C ASP A 75 1.31 11.65 6.60
N HIS A 76 0.04 11.33 6.83
CA HIS A 76 -0.84 10.82 5.77
C HIS A 76 -1.05 11.83 4.63
N ILE A 77 -1.05 13.12 4.92
CA ILE A 77 -1.17 14.17 3.88
C ILE A 77 0.11 14.20 3.03
N ALA A 78 1.27 14.20 3.67
CA ALA A 78 2.55 14.21 2.97
C ALA A 78 2.73 12.94 2.13
N LEU A 79 2.33 11.78 2.64
CA LEU A 79 2.37 10.52 1.89
C LEU A 79 1.47 10.57 0.65
N SER A 80 0.26 11.12 0.79
CA SER A 80 -0.67 11.23 -0.34
C SER A 80 -0.13 12.12 -1.45
N ARG A 81 0.65 13.14 -1.09
CA ARG A 81 1.26 14.08 -2.04
C ARG A 81 2.58 13.59 -2.61
N TRP A 82 3.34 12.82 -1.83
CA TRP A 82 4.63 12.28 -2.25
C TRP A 82 4.50 11.34 -3.45
N ALA A 83 3.47 10.51 -3.49
CA ALA A 83 3.30 9.49 -4.51
C ALA A 83 2.93 10.07 -5.87
N ASP A 84 3.47 9.50 -6.94
CA ASP A 84 2.97 9.72 -8.29
C ASP A 84 1.76 8.83 -8.57
N VAL A 85 1.73 7.65 -7.96
CA VAL A 85 0.67 6.67 -8.11
C VAL A 85 0.54 5.86 -6.82
N ILE A 86 -0.67 5.42 -6.53
CA ILE A 86 -0.95 4.53 -5.40
C ILE A 86 -1.37 3.17 -5.96
N ILE A 87 -0.73 2.11 -5.48
CA ILE A 87 -1.07 0.73 -5.86
C ILE A 87 -1.48 -0.02 -4.60
N VAL A 88 -2.68 -0.60 -4.62
CA VAL A 88 -3.18 -1.42 -3.52
C VAL A 88 -3.21 -2.88 -3.98
N ALA A 89 -2.25 -3.67 -3.53
CA ALA A 89 -2.08 -5.06 -3.98
C ALA A 89 -1.51 -5.94 -2.86
N PRO A 90 -2.26 -6.92 -2.39
CA PRO A 90 -3.65 -7.19 -2.76
C PRO A 90 -4.60 -6.18 -2.13
N THR A 91 -5.80 -6.04 -2.73
CA THR A 91 -6.91 -5.28 -2.16
C THR A 91 -7.95 -6.26 -1.64
N THR A 92 -8.24 -6.22 -0.35
CA THR A 92 -9.25 -7.08 0.25
C THR A 92 -10.67 -6.52 0.07
N ALA A 93 -11.68 -7.38 0.22
CA ALA A 93 -13.08 -6.94 0.23
C ALA A 93 -13.32 -5.89 1.32
N ASN A 94 -12.72 -6.07 2.50
CA ASN A 94 -12.81 -5.10 3.59
C ASN A 94 -12.28 -3.73 3.19
N THR A 95 -11.14 -3.68 2.53
CA THR A 95 -10.55 -2.42 2.06
C THR A 95 -11.44 -1.77 0.99
N ILE A 96 -11.98 -2.55 0.04
CA ILE A 96 -12.91 -2.03 -0.96
C ILE A 96 -14.13 -1.40 -0.29
N SER A 97 -14.69 -2.07 0.72
CA SER A 97 -15.81 -1.54 1.50
C SER A 97 -15.47 -0.20 2.15
N LYS A 98 -14.31 -0.10 2.79
CA LYS A 98 -13.84 1.17 3.40
C LYS A 98 -13.71 2.27 2.36
N LEU A 99 -13.11 1.99 1.22
CA LEU A 99 -12.90 2.97 0.16
C LEU A 99 -14.24 3.46 -0.41
N SER A 100 -15.20 2.55 -0.59
CA SER A 100 -16.52 2.91 -1.12
C SER A 100 -17.30 3.84 -0.19
N GLN A 101 -17.04 3.78 1.11
CA GLN A 101 -17.71 4.57 2.13
C GLN A 101 -16.98 5.86 2.49
N GLY A 102 -15.81 6.11 1.93
CA GLY A 102 -14.99 7.26 2.31
C GLY A 102 -14.45 7.15 3.73
N SER A 103 -14.10 5.94 4.15
CA SER A 103 -13.55 5.70 5.49
C SER A 103 -12.16 6.31 5.66
N SER A 104 -11.87 6.74 6.88
CA SER A 104 -10.55 7.21 7.30
C SER A 104 -10.13 6.55 8.62
N GLU A 105 -10.49 5.27 8.79
CA GLU A 105 -10.24 4.55 10.05
C GLU A 105 -8.78 4.16 10.23
N ASP A 106 -8.06 3.90 9.15
CA ASP A 106 -6.66 3.49 9.19
C ASP A 106 -5.82 4.34 8.24
N LEU A 107 -4.51 4.12 8.26
CA LEU A 107 -3.59 4.89 7.44
C LEU A 107 -3.88 4.71 5.95
N ALA A 108 -4.10 3.47 5.50
CA ALA A 108 -4.34 3.18 4.09
C ALA A 108 -5.58 3.90 3.55
N SER A 109 -6.72 3.77 4.22
CA SER A 109 -7.96 4.43 3.79
C SER A 109 -7.84 5.95 3.87
N THR A 110 -7.17 6.48 4.89
CA THR A 110 -6.98 7.91 5.06
C THR A 110 -6.11 8.51 3.96
N VAL A 111 -5.01 7.87 3.62
CA VAL A 111 -4.11 8.34 2.54
C VAL A 111 -4.83 8.32 1.19
N ILE A 112 -5.58 7.26 0.90
CA ILE A 112 -6.36 7.16 -0.34
C ILE A 112 -7.43 8.25 -0.41
N LEU A 113 -8.16 8.47 0.69
CA LEU A 113 -9.19 9.52 0.76
C LEU A 113 -8.60 10.91 0.53
N ALA A 114 -7.39 11.17 1.04
CA ALA A 114 -6.71 12.45 0.92
C ALA A 114 -5.97 12.65 -0.40
N SER A 115 -5.92 11.63 -1.25
CA SER A 115 -5.12 11.66 -2.48
C SER A 115 -5.94 12.11 -3.69
N ASN A 116 -5.29 12.84 -4.59
CA ASN A 116 -5.79 13.13 -5.94
C ASN A 116 -5.03 12.34 -7.02
N LYS A 117 -4.22 11.38 -6.61
CA LYS A 117 -3.42 10.59 -7.55
C LYS A 117 -4.22 9.42 -8.09
N GLN A 118 -3.75 8.85 -9.19
CA GLN A 118 -4.33 7.63 -9.74
C GLN A 118 -4.11 6.46 -8.78
N ILE A 119 -5.13 5.65 -8.60
CA ILE A 119 -5.11 4.51 -7.68
C ILE A 119 -5.42 3.24 -8.47
N PHE A 120 -4.53 2.26 -8.36
CA PHE A 120 -4.73 0.94 -8.95
C PHE A 120 -5.06 -0.04 -7.83
N LEU A 121 -6.18 -0.73 -7.99
CA LEU A 121 -6.59 -1.78 -7.06
C LEU A 121 -6.39 -3.14 -7.72
N ALA A 122 -5.76 -4.06 -7.00
CA ALA A 122 -5.62 -5.46 -7.41
C ALA A 122 -6.41 -6.33 -6.43
N PRO A 123 -7.73 -6.50 -6.64
CA PRO A 123 -8.56 -7.27 -5.72
C PRO A 123 -8.17 -8.75 -5.68
N ALA A 124 -8.16 -9.30 -4.46
CA ALA A 124 -7.94 -10.72 -4.24
C ALA A 124 -8.82 -11.17 -3.07
N MET A 125 -9.70 -12.13 -3.34
CA MET A 125 -10.64 -12.66 -2.34
C MET A 125 -11.21 -13.99 -2.84
N ASN A 126 -11.87 -14.72 -1.97
CA ASN A 126 -12.55 -15.93 -2.42
C ASN A 126 -13.73 -15.57 -3.34
N VAL A 127 -14.16 -16.53 -4.14
CA VAL A 127 -15.19 -16.32 -5.17
C VAL A 127 -16.52 -15.84 -4.59
N ARG A 128 -16.89 -16.31 -3.40
CA ARG A 128 -18.14 -15.88 -2.76
C ARG A 128 -18.13 -14.40 -2.40
N MET A 129 -17.00 -13.91 -1.90
CA MET A 129 -16.87 -12.49 -1.60
C MET A 129 -16.89 -11.65 -2.88
N TRP A 130 -16.30 -12.16 -3.94
CA TRP A 130 -16.27 -11.48 -5.24
C TRP A 130 -17.67 -11.39 -5.86
N GLU A 131 -18.47 -12.42 -5.70
CA GLU A 131 -19.83 -12.49 -6.25
C GLU A 131 -20.90 -11.79 -5.40
N HIS A 132 -20.54 -11.34 -4.21
CA HIS A 132 -21.47 -10.66 -3.30
C HIS A 132 -22.10 -9.43 -3.94
#